data_23b402840986d10456ada3290aaba26d
#
_entry.id   23b402840986d10456ada3290aaba26d
#
_cell.length_a   1.000
_cell.length_b   1.000
_cell.length_c   1.000
_cell.angle_alpha   90.00
_cell.angle_beta   90.00
_cell.angle_gamma   90.00
#
_symmetry.space_group_name_H-M   'P 1'
#
loop_
_entity.id
_entity.type
_entity.pdbx_description
1 polymer ?
#
loop_
_entity_poly.entity_id
_entity_poly.type
_entity_poly.pdbx_seq_one_letter_code
_entity_poly.pdbx_strand_id
1 'polypeptide(L)'
;AVLDFNKEKILVSTDMLVEGVHFDLAYTPMKHLGYKAVISNLSDIYAMNGICTQITVSIGMSNRFTLESVEELYLGIRAACKKYNVDLVGGDTTSSNKGLIISITAIGHANGKKISKRSGAKLNDLLVVSGDIGSAYMGLQILKRENEVFKVNPNNQPDLSEYAYLLQRQLKPE
;
A
#
# COMPACT_ATOMS: atom_id res chain seq x y z
N ALA A 1 -5.63 -15.66 3.14
CA ALA A 1 -6.32 -16.91 3.51
C ALA A 1 -7.77 -16.86 3.07
N VAL A 2 -8.39 -18.02 2.96
CA VAL A 2 -9.83 -18.19 2.71
C VAL A 2 -10.41 -18.95 3.89
N LEU A 3 -11.37 -18.35 4.55
CA LEU A 3 -12.08 -18.96 5.68
C LEU A 3 -13.50 -19.28 5.23
N ASP A 4 -14.00 -20.44 5.59
CA ASP A 4 -15.33 -20.91 5.23
C ASP A 4 -16.28 -20.71 6.42
N PHE A 5 -17.23 -19.81 6.26
CA PHE A 5 -18.27 -19.53 7.25
C PHE A 5 -19.65 -19.84 6.65
N ASN A 6 -20.04 -21.10 6.75
CA ASN A 6 -21.30 -21.61 6.19
C ASN A 6 -21.37 -21.41 4.67
N LYS A 7 -22.16 -20.42 4.20
CA LYS A 7 -22.32 -20.12 2.77
C LYS A 7 -21.41 -19.01 2.25
N GLU A 8 -20.68 -18.33 3.14
CA GLU A 8 -19.81 -17.22 2.78
C GLU A 8 -18.34 -17.61 2.87
N LYS A 9 -17.57 -17.15 1.92
CA LYS A 9 -16.10 -17.27 1.89
C LYS A 9 -15.49 -15.96 2.35
N ILE A 10 -14.87 -15.97 3.52
CA ILE A 10 -14.13 -14.83 4.03
C ILE A 10 -12.71 -14.88 3.47
N LEU A 11 -12.25 -13.77 2.93
CA LEU A 11 -10.90 -13.58 2.42
C LEU A 11 -10.11 -12.72 3.41
N VAL A 12 -8.92 -13.15 3.73
CA VAL A 12 -8.03 -12.41 4.63
C VAL A 12 -6.64 -12.33 3.99
N SER A 13 -6.10 -11.13 3.92
CA SER A 13 -4.70 -10.87 3.54
C SER A 13 -4.06 -9.94 4.55
N THR A 14 -2.75 -10.08 4.72
CA THR A 14 -1.98 -9.17 5.57
C THR A 14 -0.62 -8.93 4.95
N ASP A 15 -0.23 -7.65 4.90
CA ASP A 15 1.08 -7.20 4.48
C ASP A 15 1.73 -6.36 5.56
N MET A 16 3.06 -6.30 5.51
CA MET A 16 3.87 -5.47 6.40
C MET A 16 4.80 -4.58 5.56
N LEU A 17 4.78 -3.29 5.84
CA LEU A 17 5.70 -2.32 5.28
C LEU A 17 6.70 -1.89 6.34
N VAL A 18 8.00 -1.96 6.00
CA VAL A 18 9.10 -1.63 6.91
C VAL A 18 9.92 -0.52 6.27
N GLU A 19 10.19 0.53 7.04
CA GLU A 19 11.05 1.63 6.62
C GLU A 19 12.44 1.15 6.25
N GLY A 20 13.01 1.70 5.18
CA GLY A 20 14.29 1.31 4.62
C GLY A 20 14.24 0.02 3.76
N VAL A 21 13.11 -0.71 3.78
CA VAL A 21 12.89 -1.91 2.96
C VAL A 21 11.83 -1.64 1.89
N HIS A 22 10.64 -1.23 2.31
CA HIS A 22 9.48 -1.05 1.42
C HIS A 22 9.23 0.41 1.06
N PHE A 23 9.73 1.34 1.85
CA PHE A 23 9.64 2.79 1.64
C PHE A 23 10.81 3.51 2.32
N ASP A 24 11.07 4.72 1.87
CA ASP A 24 12.03 5.64 2.47
C ASP A 24 11.35 7.00 2.66
N LEU A 25 11.36 7.49 3.89
CA LEU A 25 10.72 8.75 4.27
C LEU A 25 11.43 9.99 3.73
N ALA A 26 12.64 9.84 3.20
CA ALA A 26 13.35 10.93 2.52
C ALA A 26 12.57 11.43 1.27
N TYR A 27 11.77 10.55 0.64
CA TYR A 27 11.00 10.88 -0.55
C TYR A 27 9.57 10.31 -0.57
N THR A 28 9.11 9.72 0.54
CA THR A 28 7.74 9.20 0.64
C THR A 28 6.98 9.98 1.71
N PRO A 29 6.10 10.93 1.35
CA PRO A 29 5.28 11.65 2.32
C PRO A 29 4.37 10.69 3.11
N MET A 30 4.18 10.97 4.41
CA MET A 30 3.39 10.13 5.31
C MET A 30 1.98 9.85 4.82
N LYS A 31 1.31 10.85 4.25
CA LYS A 31 -0.04 10.71 3.68
C LYS A 31 -0.07 9.74 2.49
N HIS A 32 0.91 9.81 1.59
CA HIS A 32 1.01 8.87 0.47
C HIS A 32 1.37 7.47 0.95
N LEU A 33 2.23 7.36 1.96
CA LEU A 33 2.57 6.08 2.57
C LEU A 33 1.35 5.39 3.16
N GLY A 34 0.52 6.12 3.93
CA GLY A 34 -0.72 5.59 4.49
C GLY A 34 -1.70 5.13 3.41
N TYR A 35 -1.87 5.92 2.35
CA TYR A 35 -2.70 5.54 1.21
C TYR A 35 -2.20 4.26 0.54
N LYS A 36 -0.91 4.23 0.19
CA LYS A 36 -0.26 3.08 -0.48
C LYS A 36 -0.33 1.80 0.36
N ALA A 37 -0.14 1.91 1.67
CA ALA A 37 -0.21 0.77 2.57
C ALA A 37 -1.59 0.08 2.53
N VAL A 38 -2.66 0.87 2.48
CA VAL A 38 -4.02 0.32 2.32
C VAL A 38 -4.17 -0.34 0.96
N ILE A 39 -3.83 0.35 -0.14
CA ILE A 39 -4.03 -0.17 -1.50
C ILE A 39 -3.28 -1.48 -1.73
N SER A 40 -2.06 -1.61 -1.22
CA SER A 40 -1.29 -2.86 -1.33
C SER A 40 -2.05 -4.05 -0.74
N ASN A 41 -2.69 -3.86 0.42
CA ASN A 41 -3.48 -4.92 1.07
C ASN A 41 -4.81 -5.20 0.37
N LEU A 42 -5.50 -4.14 -0.10
CA LEU A 42 -6.75 -4.32 -0.85
C LEU A 42 -6.53 -5.10 -2.14
N SER A 43 -5.38 -4.89 -2.80
CA SER A 43 -5.06 -5.54 -4.06
C SER A 43 -5.07 -7.05 -3.96
N ASP A 44 -4.65 -7.63 -2.84
CA ASP A 44 -4.69 -9.08 -2.61
C ASP A 44 -6.10 -9.64 -2.54
N ILE A 45 -7.02 -8.92 -1.91
CA ILE A 45 -8.43 -9.32 -1.85
C ILE A 45 -9.06 -9.24 -3.25
N TYR A 46 -8.78 -8.16 -3.99
CA TYR A 46 -9.28 -7.99 -5.36
C TYR A 46 -8.69 -9.02 -6.33
N ALA A 47 -7.40 -9.36 -6.18
CA ALA A 47 -6.76 -10.42 -6.98
C ALA A 47 -7.44 -11.79 -6.78
N MET A 48 -8.06 -12.02 -5.62
CA MET A 48 -8.86 -13.21 -5.35
C MET A 48 -10.31 -13.11 -5.87
N ASN A 49 -10.66 -12.07 -6.63
CA ASN A 49 -12.03 -11.76 -7.09
C ASN A 49 -12.99 -11.51 -5.91
N GLY A 50 -12.46 -11.00 -4.80
CA GLY A 50 -13.22 -10.64 -3.61
C GLY A 50 -13.57 -9.17 -3.54
N ILE A 51 -14.37 -8.83 -2.54
CA ILE A 51 -14.71 -7.48 -2.16
C ILE A 51 -14.13 -7.25 -0.76
N CYS A 52 -13.20 -6.30 -0.63
CA CYS A 52 -12.70 -5.90 0.68
C CYS A 52 -13.69 -4.98 1.36
N THR A 53 -13.96 -5.21 2.63
CA THR A 53 -14.93 -4.42 3.42
C THR A 53 -14.31 -3.79 4.65
N GLN A 54 -13.27 -4.40 5.21
CA GLN A 54 -12.69 -3.98 6.48
C GLN A 54 -11.18 -4.12 6.47
N ILE A 55 -10.51 -3.24 7.22
CA ILE A 55 -9.09 -3.37 7.53
C ILE A 55 -8.82 -3.14 9.01
N THR A 56 -7.74 -3.74 9.50
CA THR A 56 -7.08 -3.33 10.75
C THR A 56 -5.69 -2.81 10.43
N VAL A 57 -5.21 -1.83 11.22
CA VAL A 57 -3.89 -1.21 11.02
C VAL A 57 -3.10 -1.28 12.32
N SER A 58 -1.98 -1.98 12.30
CA SER A 58 -1.03 -2.02 13.40
C SER A 58 0.23 -1.24 13.01
N ILE A 59 0.68 -0.33 13.87
CA ILE A 59 1.89 0.48 13.64
C ILE A 59 2.88 0.33 14.78
N GLY A 60 4.14 0.13 14.43
CA GLY A 60 5.27 0.24 15.32
C GLY A 60 6.10 1.45 14.93
N MET A 61 6.29 2.42 15.84
CA MET A 61 7.00 3.65 15.53
C MET A 61 8.04 4.00 16.57
N SER A 62 9.16 4.58 16.12
CA SER A 62 10.18 5.12 17.02
C SER A 62 9.77 6.51 17.54
N ASN A 63 10.43 6.95 18.62
CA ASN A 63 10.16 8.23 19.27
C ASN A 63 10.48 9.49 18.43
N ARG A 64 11.04 9.32 17.22
CA ARG A 64 11.30 10.44 16.31
C ARG A 64 10.05 10.95 15.58
N PHE A 65 8.97 10.18 15.60
CA PHE A 65 7.72 10.57 14.94
C PHE A 65 6.88 11.45 15.85
N THR A 66 6.43 12.58 15.30
CA THR A 66 5.53 13.50 15.99
C THR A 66 4.08 13.05 15.80
N LEU A 67 3.18 13.63 16.58
CA LEU A 67 1.73 13.39 16.45
C LEU A 67 1.24 13.76 15.04
N GLU A 68 1.70 14.89 14.52
CA GLU A 68 1.35 15.37 13.18
C GLU A 68 1.75 14.36 12.08
N SER A 69 2.92 13.72 12.25
CA SER A 69 3.34 12.66 11.31
C SER A 69 2.37 11.48 11.31
N VAL A 70 1.88 11.10 12.48
CA VAL A 70 0.88 10.02 12.62
C VAL A 70 -0.46 10.45 12.04
N GLU A 71 -0.89 11.68 12.28
CA GLU A 71 -2.12 12.23 11.72
C GLU A 71 -2.08 12.23 10.19
N GLU A 72 -0.96 12.65 9.58
CA GLU A 72 -0.76 12.60 8.13
C GLU A 72 -0.82 11.18 7.58
N LEU A 73 -0.22 10.20 8.28
CA LEU A 73 -0.33 8.80 7.89
C LEU A 73 -1.79 8.34 7.86
N TYR A 74 -2.53 8.63 8.93
CA TYR A 74 -3.94 8.27 9.04
C TYR A 74 -4.85 9.05 8.07
N LEU A 75 -4.49 10.28 7.68
CA LEU A 75 -5.18 10.99 6.60
C LEU A 75 -5.09 10.22 5.28
N GLY A 76 -3.91 9.66 4.98
CA GLY A 76 -3.72 8.80 3.81
C GLY A 76 -4.54 7.51 3.89
N ILE A 77 -4.49 6.82 5.03
CA ILE A 77 -5.26 5.60 5.28
C ILE A 77 -6.76 5.86 5.08
N ARG A 78 -7.29 6.90 5.72
CA ARG A 78 -8.72 7.26 5.61
C ARG A 78 -9.11 7.66 4.18
N ALA A 79 -8.23 8.34 3.45
CA ALA A 79 -8.50 8.70 2.05
C ALA A 79 -8.64 7.45 1.18
N ALA A 80 -7.79 6.44 1.36
CA ALA A 80 -7.91 5.16 0.67
C ALA A 80 -9.18 4.41 1.09
N CYS A 81 -9.44 4.30 2.38
CA CYS A 81 -10.65 3.66 2.92
C CYS A 81 -11.93 4.27 2.34
N LYS A 82 -12.00 5.61 2.31
CA LYS A 82 -13.14 6.33 1.72
C LYS A 82 -13.30 6.06 0.22
N LYS A 83 -12.17 6.08 -0.53
CA LYS A 83 -12.20 5.86 -1.99
C LYS A 83 -12.70 4.46 -2.35
N TYR A 84 -12.31 3.46 -1.57
CA TYR A 84 -12.62 2.06 -1.85
C TYR A 84 -13.76 1.49 -1.01
N ASN A 85 -14.44 2.34 -0.23
CA ASN A 85 -15.56 1.96 0.63
C ASN A 85 -15.21 0.81 1.59
N VAL A 86 -14.12 0.98 2.32
CA VAL A 86 -13.58 0.02 3.29
C VAL A 86 -13.55 0.66 4.67
N ASP A 87 -13.95 -0.06 5.69
CA ASP A 87 -13.95 0.43 7.07
C ASP A 87 -12.63 0.10 7.78
N LEU A 88 -12.06 1.09 8.45
CA LEU A 88 -10.99 0.90 9.43
C LEU A 88 -11.63 0.51 10.77
N VAL A 89 -11.56 -0.78 11.13
CA VAL A 89 -12.30 -1.33 12.28
C VAL A 89 -11.46 -1.55 13.53
N GLY A 90 -10.13 -1.38 13.43
CA GLY A 90 -9.27 -1.55 14.59
C GLY A 90 -7.78 -1.55 14.21
N GLY A 91 -6.97 -1.92 15.17
CA GLY A 91 -5.51 -2.00 15.01
C GLY A 91 -4.80 -1.95 16.33
N ASP A 92 -3.50 -1.71 16.28
CA ASP A 92 -2.63 -1.60 17.43
C ASP A 92 -1.54 -0.55 17.21
N THR A 93 -1.03 0.03 18.27
CA THR A 93 0.08 0.98 18.23
C THR A 93 1.11 0.61 19.28
N THR A 94 2.33 0.40 18.85
CA THR A 94 3.44 0.05 19.74
C THR A 94 4.69 0.85 19.41
N SER A 95 5.65 0.82 20.33
CA SER A 95 6.95 1.42 20.07
C SER A 95 7.83 0.52 19.20
N SER A 96 8.69 1.13 18.40
CA SER A 96 9.76 0.46 17.65
C SER A 96 11.10 1.06 18.03
N ASN A 97 12.14 0.24 18.12
CA ASN A 97 13.49 0.73 18.37
C ASN A 97 14.09 1.42 17.13
N LYS A 98 13.60 1.12 15.94
CA LYS A 98 14.08 1.66 14.66
C LYS A 98 12.94 1.86 13.70
N GLY A 99 12.77 3.12 13.27
CA GLY A 99 11.91 3.46 12.14
C GLY A 99 10.42 3.22 12.35
N LEU A 100 9.73 3.13 11.23
CA LEU A 100 8.29 2.93 11.11
C LEU A 100 8.00 1.56 10.51
N ILE A 101 7.10 0.83 11.13
CA ILE A 101 6.55 -0.44 10.65
C ILE A 101 5.03 -0.27 10.57
N ILE A 102 4.44 -0.66 9.46
CA ILE A 102 2.99 -0.63 9.24
C ILE A 102 2.56 -2.04 8.84
N SER A 103 1.65 -2.62 9.58
CA SER A 103 1.01 -3.89 9.21
C SER A 103 -0.49 -3.65 9.03
N ILE A 104 -1.01 -4.04 7.88
CA ILE A 104 -2.45 -3.94 7.59
C ILE A 104 -2.98 -5.34 7.30
N THR A 105 -4.11 -5.65 7.92
CA THR A 105 -4.87 -6.85 7.60
C THR A 105 -6.15 -6.43 6.90
N ALA A 106 -6.35 -6.92 5.69
CA ALA A 106 -7.55 -6.70 4.88
C ALA A 106 -8.48 -7.92 5.01
N ILE A 107 -9.76 -7.63 5.24
CA ILE A 107 -10.83 -8.61 5.39
C ILE A 107 -11.88 -8.32 4.34
N GLY A 108 -12.27 -9.34 3.62
CA GLY A 108 -13.26 -9.25 2.56
C GLY A 108 -14.04 -10.54 2.38
N HIS A 109 -14.89 -10.59 1.39
CA HIS A 109 -15.70 -11.76 1.07
C HIS A 109 -15.81 -11.97 -0.43
N ALA A 110 -16.17 -13.17 -0.84
CA ALA A 110 -16.32 -13.57 -2.25
C ALA A 110 -17.76 -14.04 -2.55
N ASN A 111 -18.74 -13.21 -2.32
CA ASN A 111 -20.20 -13.38 -2.56
C ASN A 111 -20.58 -14.39 -3.67
N GLY A 112 -20.44 -15.70 -3.41
CA GLY A 112 -20.76 -16.76 -4.36
C GLY A 112 -19.94 -16.77 -5.66
N LYS A 113 -19.04 -15.83 -5.85
CA LYS A 113 -18.16 -15.75 -7.02
C LYS A 113 -17.04 -16.78 -6.90
N LYS A 114 -16.54 -17.23 -8.04
CA LYS A 114 -15.37 -18.11 -8.09
C LYS A 114 -14.17 -17.37 -7.56
N ILE A 115 -13.56 -17.89 -6.49
CA ILE A 115 -12.33 -17.33 -5.93
C ILE A 115 -11.17 -17.65 -6.86
N SER A 116 -10.43 -16.63 -7.27
CA SER A 116 -9.19 -16.78 -8.00
C SER A 116 -8.06 -17.13 -7.03
N LYS A 117 -7.33 -18.20 -7.33
CA LYS A 117 -6.19 -18.64 -6.53
C LYS A 117 -4.91 -18.49 -7.37
N ARG A 118 -3.76 -18.45 -6.70
CA ARG A 118 -2.44 -18.47 -7.37
C ARG A 118 -2.19 -19.76 -8.17
N SER A 119 -2.91 -20.81 -7.84
CA SER A 119 -2.91 -22.09 -8.57
C SER A 119 -4.11 -22.19 -9.49
N GLY A 120 -3.97 -22.91 -10.58
CA GLY A 120 -5.11 -23.23 -11.47
C GLY A 120 -4.94 -22.75 -12.90
N ALA A 121 -3.88 -21.99 -13.20
CA ALA A 121 -3.51 -21.67 -14.57
C ALA A 121 -3.21 -22.96 -15.38
N LYS A 122 -3.64 -23.00 -16.64
CA LYS A 122 -3.52 -24.14 -17.54
C LYS A 122 -2.78 -23.75 -18.81
N LEU A 123 -2.28 -24.75 -19.52
CA LEU A 123 -1.72 -24.54 -20.85
C LEU A 123 -2.79 -23.92 -21.75
N ASN A 124 -2.40 -22.91 -22.54
CA ASN A 124 -3.25 -22.09 -23.42
C ASN A 124 -4.17 -21.09 -22.71
N ASP A 125 -4.05 -20.86 -21.40
CA ASP A 125 -4.69 -19.71 -20.76
C ASP A 125 -4.05 -18.41 -21.29
N LEU A 126 -4.87 -17.36 -21.42
CA LEU A 126 -4.39 -16.05 -21.84
C LEU A 126 -3.74 -15.32 -20.68
N LEU A 127 -2.54 -14.79 -20.88
CA LEU A 127 -1.91 -13.86 -19.98
C LEU A 127 -2.40 -12.44 -20.29
N VAL A 128 -3.13 -11.86 -19.35
CA VAL A 128 -3.71 -10.52 -19.50
C VAL A 128 -3.11 -9.57 -18.48
N VAL A 129 -2.81 -8.37 -18.91
CA VAL A 129 -2.29 -7.28 -18.07
C VAL A 129 -3.23 -6.09 -18.15
N SER A 130 -3.55 -5.50 -17.01
CA SER A 130 -4.28 -4.23 -16.93
C SER A 130 -3.34 -3.12 -16.49
N GLY A 131 -3.53 -1.92 -17.04
CA GLY A 131 -2.67 -0.77 -16.74
C GLY A 131 -1.30 -0.85 -17.42
N ASP A 132 -0.32 -0.22 -16.80
CA ASP A 132 1.06 -0.14 -17.27
C ASP A 132 2.02 -0.86 -16.34
N ILE A 133 2.88 -1.70 -16.90
CA ILE A 133 3.94 -2.37 -16.15
C ILE A 133 5.20 -1.50 -16.16
N GLY A 134 5.79 -1.29 -14.98
CA GLY A 134 7.07 -0.61 -14.82
C GLY A 134 6.99 0.86 -14.44
N SER A 135 5.87 1.55 -14.64
CA SER A 135 5.76 2.98 -14.31
C SER A 135 6.02 3.28 -12.84
N ALA A 136 5.50 2.51 -11.92
CA ALA A 136 5.77 2.67 -10.49
C ALA A 136 7.26 2.45 -10.18
N TYR A 137 7.90 1.46 -10.81
CA TYR A 137 9.33 1.24 -10.65
C TYR A 137 10.15 2.40 -11.20
N MET A 138 9.81 2.94 -12.36
CA MET A 138 10.47 4.12 -12.93
C MET A 138 10.29 5.34 -12.01
N GLY A 139 9.10 5.54 -11.44
CA GLY A 139 8.85 6.57 -10.44
C GLY A 139 9.76 6.44 -9.22
N LEU A 140 9.96 5.20 -8.73
CA LEU A 140 10.91 4.93 -7.65
C LEU A 140 12.36 5.27 -8.04
N GLN A 141 12.79 4.93 -9.27
CA GLN A 141 14.16 5.26 -9.73
C GLN A 141 14.38 6.77 -9.79
N ILE A 142 13.39 7.53 -10.25
CA ILE A 142 13.44 9.00 -10.25
C ILE A 142 13.56 9.54 -8.83
N LEU A 143 12.72 9.10 -7.90
CA LEU A 143 12.77 9.54 -6.50
C LEU A 143 14.12 9.22 -5.84
N LYS A 144 14.67 8.05 -6.09
CA LYS A 144 16.01 7.66 -5.58
C LYS A 144 17.10 8.55 -6.17
N ARG A 145 17.09 8.77 -7.48
CA ARG A 145 18.07 9.65 -8.15
C ARG A 145 18.03 11.06 -7.55
N GLU A 146 16.85 11.65 -7.42
CA GLU A 146 16.71 13.01 -6.88
C GLU A 146 17.11 13.09 -5.41
N ASN A 147 16.85 12.05 -4.62
CA ASN A 147 17.34 11.98 -3.25
C ASN A 147 18.88 11.98 -3.18
N GLU A 148 19.56 11.26 -4.06
CA GLU A 148 21.02 11.29 -4.13
C GLU A 148 21.55 12.67 -4.57
N VAL A 149 20.90 13.30 -5.55
CA VAL A 149 21.25 14.68 -5.97
C VAL A 149 21.05 15.66 -4.81
N PHE A 150 19.94 15.57 -4.09
CA PHE A 150 19.65 16.43 -2.93
C PHE A 150 20.66 16.28 -1.80
N LYS A 151 21.18 15.06 -1.54
CA LYS A 151 22.22 14.84 -0.54
C LYS A 151 23.53 15.58 -0.87
N VAL A 152 23.84 15.73 -2.14
CA VAL A 152 25.07 16.43 -2.61
C VAL A 152 24.83 17.93 -2.72
N ASN A 153 23.64 18.35 -3.16
CA ASN A 153 23.28 19.75 -3.34
C ASN A 153 21.86 20.05 -2.84
N PRO A 154 21.67 20.30 -1.53
CA PRO A 154 20.35 20.54 -0.92
C PRO A 154 19.62 21.78 -1.42
N ASN A 155 20.32 22.71 -2.06
CA ASN A 155 19.71 23.94 -2.61
C ASN A 155 19.09 23.71 -4.00
N ASN A 156 19.33 22.59 -4.63
CA ASN A 156 18.74 22.25 -5.92
C ASN A 156 17.37 21.63 -5.72
N GLN A 157 16.31 22.35 -6.08
CA GLN A 157 14.95 21.79 -6.11
C GLN A 157 14.68 21.28 -7.53
N PRO A 158 14.54 19.96 -7.72
CA PRO A 158 14.30 19.40 -9.04
C PRO A 158 12.89 19.76 -9.55
N ASP A 159 12.77 20.12 -10.82
CA ASP A 159 11.48 20.14 -11.48
C ASP A 159 11.08 18.69 -11.86
N LEU A 160 10.08 18.17 -11.20
CA LEU A 160 9.57 16.82 -11.41
C LEU A 160 8.25 16.79 -12.17
N SER A 161 7.82 17.91 -12.74
CA SER A 161 6.53 18.03 -13.43
C SER A 161 6.39 17.06 -14.61
N GLU A 162 7.46 16.84 -15.37
CA GLU A 162 7.48 15.89 -16.50
C GLU A 162 7.32 14.43 -16.04
N TYR A 163 7.63 14.14 -14.80
CA TYR A 163 7.55 12.78 -14.22
C TYR A 163 6.31 12.56 -13.35
N ALA A 164 5.39 13.52 -13.30
CA ALA A 164 4.24 13.52 -12.39
C ALA A 164 3.45 12.20 -12.45
N TYR A 165 3.22 11.65 -13.65
CA TYR A 165 2.55 10.37 -13.82
C TYR A 165 3.29 9.20 -13.15
N LEU A 166 4.60 9.08 -13.39
CA LEU A 166 5.43 8.00 -12.83
C LEU A 166 5.50 8.09 -11.30
N LEU A 167 5.64 9.31 -10.78
CA LEU A 167 5.66 9.57 -9.34
C LEU A 167 4.31 9.24 -8.71
N GLN A 168 3.22 9.60 -9.36
CA GLN A 168 1.87 9.26 -8.89
C GLN A 168 1.67 7.75 -8.83
N ARG A 169 2.10 6.99 -9.87
CA ARG A 169 2.00 5.53 -9.88
C ARG A 169 2.78 4.89 -8.74
N GLN A 170 3.92 5.45 -8.34
CA GLN A 170 4.74 4.95 -7.23
C GLN A 170 4.18 5.35 -5.86
N LEU A 171 3.77 6.60 -5.69
CA LEU A 171 3.39 7.15 -4.39
C LEU A 171 1.90 6.94 -4.06
N LYS A 172 1.05 6.89 -5.07
CA LYS A 172 -0.40 6.77 -4.94
C LYS A 172 -0.95 5.78 -5.98
N PRO A 173 -0.68 4.47 -5.82
CA PRO A 173 -1.19 3.44 -6.73
C PRO A 173 -2.73 3.41 -6.72
N GLU A 174 -3.30 2.89 -7.83
CA GLU A 174 -4.75 2.73 -8.03
C GLU A 174 -5.08 1.28 -8.41
#